data_dcd7b81ecd7e5aefb38e1e890cf97f31
#
_entry.id   dcd7b81ecd7e5aefb38e1e890cf97f31
#
_cell.length_a   1.000
_cell.length_b   1.000
_cell.length_c   1.000
_cell.angle_alpha   90.00
_cell.angle_beta   90.00
_cell.angle_gamma   90.00
#
_symmetry.space_group_name_H-M   'P 1'
#
loop_
_entity.id
_entity.type
_entity.pdbx_description
1 polymer ?
#
loop_
_entity_poly.entity_id
_entity_poly.type
_entity_poly.pdbx_seq_one_letter_code
_entity_poly.pdbx_strand_id
1 'polypeptide(L)'
;MRTYLIALLALCFNTVSIAADGASAAQSLPTLSAGGSGVTVSVTPRSLKDGSWEFDVALNTHSQDLKDDLMKSASLIAGGKAHAPAGWKGDPPGGHHRKGVLKFDGIDPGPSEIELRIARPGEPKPRSFRWQLK
;
A
#
# COMPACT_ATOMS: atom_id res chain seq x y z
N MET A 1 53.16 9.26 63.59
CA MET A 1 51.74 9.26 63.25
C MET A 1 51.62 9.74 61.80
N ARG A 2 51.27 8.82 60.92
CA ARG A 2 51.15 9.11 59.50
C ARG A 2 49.70 8.84 59.11
N THR A 3 48.98 9.90 58.86
CA THR A 3 47.60 9.90 58.36
C THR A 3 47.62 9.67 56.86
N TYR A 4 47.16 8.52 56.38
CA TYR A 4 46.98 8.26 54.96
C TYR A 4 45.57 8.69 54.55
N LEU A 5 45.52 9.73 53.71
CA LEU A 5 44.27 10.22 53.12
C LEU A 5 43.98 9.35 51.89
N ILE A 6 42.99 8.49 52.01
CA ILE A 6 42.52 7.70 50.87
C ILE A 6 41.51 8.54 50.12
N ALA A 7 41.91 9.04 48.94
CA ALA A 7 41.00 9.70 48.04
C ALA A 7 40.15 8.67 47.30
N LEU A 8 38.88 8.64 47.64
CA LEU A 8 37.88 7.79 46.92
C LEU A 8 37.48 8.48 45.62
N LEU A 9 38.03 8.01 44.51
CA LEU A 9 37.66 8.47 43.18
C LEU A 9 36.31 7.83 42.80
N ALA A 10 35.22 8.58 42.96
CA ALA A 10 33.90 8.14 42.49
C ALA A 10 33.85 8.29 40.97
N LEU A 11 33.93 7.14 40.29
CA LEU A 11 33.73 7.04 38.84
C LEU A 11 32.22 7.08 38.55
N CYS A 12 31.74 8.26 38.16
CA CYS A 12 30.37 8.40 37.67
C CYS A 12 30.27 7.76 36.30
N PHE A 13 29.72 6.54 36.26
CA PHE A 13 29.25 5.96 34.99
C PHE A 13 27.97 6.67 34.58
N ASN A 14 28.10 7.61 33.66
CA ASN A 14 26.96 8.12 32.89
C ASN A 14 26.47 7.00 31.95
N THR A 15 25.46 6.29 32.36
CA THR A 15 24.71 5.41 31.42
C THR A 15 23.87 6.32 30.53
N VAL A 16 24.36 6.57 29.34
CA VAL A 16 23.54 7.15 28.28
C VAL A 16 22.53 6.09 27.87
N SER A 17 21.31 6.19 28.39
CA SER A 17 20.19 5.44 27.87
C SER A 17 19.86 5.97 26.50
N ILE A 18 20.31 5.29 25.46
CA ILE A 18 19.80 5.53 24.11
C ILE A 18 18.39 4.95 24.10
N ALA A 19 17.39 5.80 24.31
CA ALA A 19 16.04 5.45 23.98
C ALA A 19 16.03 5.25 22.46
N ALA A 20 15.99 3.99 22.02
CA ALA A 20 15.65 3.68 20.66
C ALA A 20 14.17 4.08 20.49
N ASP A 21 13.91 5.26 19.98
CA ASP A 21 12.63 5.62 19.43
C ASP A 21 12.33 4.65 18.29
N GLY A 22 11.74 3.53 18.65
CA GLY A 22 11.09 2.64 17.71
C GLY A 22 9.84 3.31 17.20
N ALA A 23 9.98 4.42 16.50
CA ALA A 23 8.95 4.88 15.61
C ALA A 23 8.83 3.79 14.54
N SER A 24 7.89 2.88 14.73
CA SER A 24 7.39 2.01 13.67
C SER A 24 6.79 2.94 12.62
N ALA A 25 7.63 3.40 11.71
CA ALA A 25 7.17 4.03 10.49
C ALA A 25 6.28 2.98 9.83
N ALA A 26 4.98 3.26 9.74
CA ALA A 26 4.06 2.44 8.99
C ALA A 26 4.67 2.32 7.59
N GLN A 27 5.19 1.13 7.25
CA GLN A 27 5.83 0.91 5.97
C GLN A 27 4.77 1.07 4.91
N SER A 28 4.91 2.13 4.09
CA SER A 28 4.07 2.29 2.92
C SER A 28 4.34 1.13 1.98
N LEU A 29 3.27 0.46 1.55
CA LEU A 29 3.39 -0.62 0.58
C LEU A 29 3.82 -0.07 -0.78
N PRO A 30 4.62 -0.80 -1.54
CA PRO A 30 5.16 -0.30 -2.80
C PRO A 30 4.08 -0.16 -3.87
N THR A 31 4.30 0.77 -4.80
CA THR A 31 3.57 0.83 -6.05
C THR A 31 3.95 -0.38 -6.91
N LEU A 32 2.96 -1.08 -7.41
CA LEU A 32 3.12 -2.15 -8.40
C LEU A 32 2.59 -1.69 -9.74
N SER A 33 3.28 -2.05 -10.82
CA SER A 33 2.89 -1.69 -12.17
C SER A 33 2.86 -2.93 -13.07
N ALA A 34 1.85 -3.01 -13.91
CA ALA A 34 1.71 -4.05 -14.92
C ALA A 34 1.44 -3.42 -16.28
N GLY A 35 2.34 -3.65 -17.22
CA GLY A 35 2.20 -3.25 -18.61
C GLY A 35 1.71 -4.39 -19.48
N GLY A 36 1.02 -4.08 -20.56
CA GLY A 36 0.54 -5.01 -21.53
C GLY A 36 -0.47 -4.38 -22.48
N SER A 37 -0.56 -4.87 -23.71
CA SER A 37 -1.51 -4.39 -24.71
C SER A 37 -1.52 -2.86 -24.90
N GLY A 38 -0.35 -2.23 -24.75
CA GLY A 38 -0.19 -0.77 -24.91
C GLY A 38 -0.67 0.07 -23.75
N VAL A 39 -1.04 -0.53 -22.61
CA VAL A 39 -1.50 0.17 -21.42
C VAL A 39 -0.70 -0.26 -20.20
N THR A 40 -0.26 0.70 -19.41
CA THR A 40 0.35 0.45 -18.09
C THR A 40 -0.65 0.81 -17.00
N VAL A 41 -0.87 -0.12 -16.08
CA VAL A 41 -1.66 0.07 -14.88
C VAL A 41 -0.73 0.08 -13.67
N SER A 42 -0.81 1.12 -12.86
CA SER A 42 -0.03 1.25 -11.62
C SER A 42 -0.97 1.35 -10.44
N VAL A 43 -0.68 0.62 -9.38
CA VAL A 43 -1.50 0.59 -8.16
C VAL A 43 -0.63 0.78 -6.94
N THR A 44 -1.06 1.68 -6.07
CA THR A 44 -0.40 1.94 -4.78
C THR A 44 -1.43 1.83 -3.66
N PRO A 45 -1.25 0.93 -2.68
CA PRO A 45 -2.09 0.95 -1.48
C PRO A 45 -1.88 2.27 -0.74
N ARG A 46 -2.95 3.01 -0.54
CA ARG A 46 -2.94 4.33 0.09
C ARG A 46 -3.28 4.25 1.57
N SER A 47 -4.35 3.52 1.89
CA SER A 47 -4.79 3.28 3.24
C SER A 47 -5.48 1.91 3.32
N LEU A 48 -5.02 1.07 4.22
CA LEU A 48 -5.57 -0.27 4.48
C LEU A 48 -5.95 -0.42 5.95
N LYS A 49 -6.62 0.57 6.49
CA LYS A 49 -7.03 0.61 7.90
C LYS A 49 -8.44 1.14 8.04
N ASP A 50 -9.03 0.85 9.16
CA ASP A 50 -10.39 1.27 9.51
C ASP A 50 -11.46 0.67 8.56
N GLY A 51 -12.57 1.33 8.41
CA GLY A 51 -13.71 0.85 7.63
C GLY A 51 -13.61 1.07 6.12
N SER A 52 -12.51 1.65 5.62
CA SER A 52 -12.36 1.95 4.20
C SER A 52 -10.91 1.72 3.75
N TRP A 53 -10.76 0.88 2.73
CA TRP A 53 -9.46 0.63 2.12
C TRP A 53 -9.37 1.35 0.79
N GLU A 54 -8.23 2.01 0.55
CA GLU A 54 -8.04 2.87 -0.60
C GLU A 54 -6.77 2.51 -1.37
N PHE A 55 -6.89 2.52 -2.70
CA PHE A 55 -5.78 2.29 -3.63
C PHE A 55 -5.72 3.43 -4.62
N ASP A 56 -4.55 4.03 -4.77
CA ASP A 56 -4.28 4.93 -5.89
C ASP A 56 -4.09 4.08 -7.15
N VAL A 57 -4.86 4.35 -8.19
CA VAL A 57 -4.80 3.65 -9.47
C VAL A 57 -4.54 4.63 -10.60
N ALA A 58 -3.59 4.30 -11.45
CA ALA A 58 -3.30 5.07 -12.66
C ALA A 58 -3.24 4.15 -13.87
N LEU A 59 -3.91 4.54 -14.94
CA LEU A 59 -3.86 3.89 -16.25
C LEU A 59 -3.24 4.87 -17.24
N ASN A 60 -2.24 4.41 -17.99
CA ASN A 60 -1.51 5.24 -18.96
C ASN A 60 -1.34 4.48 -20.27
N THR A 61 -1.55 5.18 -21.37
CA THR A 61 -1.37 4.67 -22.74
C THR A 61 -0.96 5.79 -23.67
N HIS A 62 -0.44 5.43 -24.84
CA HIS A 62 -0.16 6.36 -25.92
C HIS A 62 -1.05 6.13 -27.15
N SER A 63 -1.87 5.09 -27.14
CA SER A 63 -2.55 4.61 -28.34
C SER A 63 -4.03 4.26 -28.18
N GLN A 64 -4.55 4.29 -26.97
CA GLN A 64 -5.91 3.82 -26.68
C GLN A 64 -6.73 4.87 -25.94
N ASP A 65 -8.05 4.71 -26.01
CA ASP A 65 -8.98 5.45 -25.18
C ASP A 65 -9.35 4.58 -23.97
N LEU A 66 -9.06 5.08 -22.78
CA LEU A 66 -9.20 4.32 -21.53
C LEU A 66 -10.64 4.37 -21.02
N LYS A 67 -11.47 3.47 -21.52
CA LYS A 67 -12.90 3.38 -21.18
C LYS A 67 -13.23 2.38 -20.06
N ASP A 68 -12.23 1.87 -19.37
CA ASP A 68 -12.40 0.87 -18.30
C ASP A 68 -13.40 1.35 -17.24
N ASP A 69 -14.33 0.49 -16.86
CA ASP A 69 -15.19 0.69 -15.70
C ASP A 69 -14.60 -0.04 -14.51
N LEU A 70 -13.81 0.67 -13.70
CA LEU A 70 -13.10 0.08 -12.57
C LEU A 70 -14.03 -0.44 -11.48
N MET A 71 -15.23 0.09 -11.38
CA MET A 71 -16.23 -0.43 -10.44
C MET A 71 -16.69 -1.85 -10.80
N LYS A 72 -16.67 -2.20 -12.08
CA LYS A 72 -17.05 -3.53 -12.58
C LYS A 72 -15.86 -4.44 -12.82
N SER A 73 -14.72 -3.86 -13.19
CA SER A 73 -13.55 -4.63 -13.64
C SER A 73 -12.54 -4.96 -12.55
N ALA A 74 -12.60 -4.26 -11.42
CA ALA A 74 -11.70 -4.49 -10.30
C ALA A 74 -12.32 -5.39 -9.23
N SER A 75 -11.49 -6.22 -8.60
CA SER A 75 -11.86 -6.98 -7.41
C SER A 75 -10.66 -7.11 -6.48
N LEU A 76 -10.91 -7.05 -5.18
CA LEU A 76 -9.92 -7.25 -4.15
C LEU A 76 -10.08 -8.65 -3.58
N ILE A 77 -9.03 -9.46 -3.69
CA ILE A 77 -8.99 -10.81 -3.13
C ILE A 77 -8.30 -10.74 -1.77
N ALA A 78 -9.02 -11.10 -0.73
CA ALA A 78 -8.52 -11.11 0.63
C ALA A 78 -9.14 -12.27 1.42
N GLY A 79 -8.32 -13.05 2.11
CA GLY A 79 -8.78 -14.21 2.85
C GLY A 79 -9.53 -15.24 1.99
N GLY A 80 -9.16 -15.37 0.71
CA GLY A 80 -9.80 -16.28 -0.23
C GLY A 80 -11.15 -15.80 -0.78
N LYS A 81 -11.57 -14.55 -0.47
CA LYS A 81 -12.82 -13.96 -0.93
C LYS A 81 -12.56 -12.80 -1.88
N ALA A 82 -13.43 -12.66 -2.89
CA ALA A 82 -13.43 -11.53 -3.79
C ALA A 82 -14.38 -10.45 -3.26
N HIS A 83 -13.88 -9.22 -3.21
CA HIS A 83 -14.63 -8.04 -2.79
C HIS A 83 -14.76 -7.07 -3.95
N ALA A 84 -15.98 -6.60 -4.19
CA ALA A 84 -16.23 -5.58 -5.19
C ALA A 84 -15.84 -4.18 -4.67
N PRO A 85 -15.43 -3.24 -5.55
CA PRO A 85 -15.19 -1.87 -5.14
C PRO A 85 -16.44 -1.22 -4.56
N ALA A 86 -16.22 -0.39 -3.54
CA ALA A 86 -17.26 0.45 -2.95
C ALA A 86 -17.38 1.81 -3.63
N GLY A 87 -16.31 2.28 -4.28
CA GLY A 87 -16.32 3.57 -4.95
C GLY A 87 -15.09 3.84 -5.81
N TRP A 88 -15.25 4.74 -6.76
CA TRP A 88 -14.19 5.33 -7.56
C TRP A 88 -14.28 6.85 -7.46
N LYS A 89 -13.17 7.47 -7.10
CA LYS A 89 -13.04 8.92 -7.06
C LYS A 89 -11.82 9.33 -7.88
N GLY A 90 -12.08 9.81 -9.09
CA GLY A 90 -11.01 10.18 -10.00
C GLY A 90 -11.51 10.52 -11.38
N ASP A 91 -10.63 10.41 -12.35
CA ASP A 91 -10.94 10.78 -13.73
C ASP A 91 -12.05 9.90 -14.32
N PRO A 92 -12.93 10.48 -15.13
CA PRO A 92 -13.96 9.73 -15.85
C PRO A 92 -13.34 8.84 -16.92
N PRO A 93 -14.12 7.88 -17.48
CA PRO A 93 -13.67 7.11 -18.63
C PRO A 93 -13.28 7.98 -19.81
N GLY A 94 -12.21 7.61 -20.50
CA GLY A 94 -11.71 8.27 -21.70
C GLY A 94 -10.29 8.80 -21.55
N GLY A 95 -9.70 9.21 -22.67
CA GLY A 95 -8.37 9.77 -22.73
C GLY A 95 -7.24 8.74 -22.59
N HIS A 96 -6.03 9.24 -22.53
CA HIS A 96 -4.82 8.43 -22.48
C HIS A 96 -4.21 8.29 -21.07
N HIS A 97 -4.71 9.06 -20.14
CA HIS A 97 -4.26 9.05 -18.75
C HIS A 97 -5.48 9.14 -17.84
N ARG A 98 -5.61 8.17 -16.96
CA ARG A 98 -6.64 8.15 -15.92
C ARG A 98 -6.00 7.85 -14.58
N LYS A 99 -6.37 8.60 -13.57
CA LYS A 99 -5.96 8.35 -12.20
C LYS A 99 -7.09 8.64 -11.22
N GLY A 100 -7.06 7.94 -10.12
CA GLY A 100 -8.03 8.15 -9.06
C GLY A 100 -7.80 7.19 -7.90
N VAL A 101 -8.74 7.22 -6.97
CA VAL A 101 -8.75 6.37 -5.78
C VAL A 101 -9.87 5.35 -5.91
N LEU A 102 -9.49 4.08 -5.90
CA LEU A 102 -10.41 2.95 -5.84
C LEU A 102 -10.63 2.56 -4.38
N LYS A 103 -11.86 2.52 -3.95
CA LYS A 103 -12.24 2.24 -2.56
C LYS A 103 -12.88 0.89 -2.42
N PHE A 104 -12.57 0.24 -1.31
CA PHE A 104 -13.21 -1.00 -0.85
C PHE A 104 -13.65 -0.84 0.59
N ASP A 105 -14.64 -1.59 1.02
CA ASP A 105 -14.95 -1.71 2.43
C ASP A 105 -13.77 -2.36 3.17
N GLY A 106 -13.51 -1.91 4.37
CA GLY A 106 -12.44 -2.45 5.21
C GLY A 106 -12.66 -3.93 5.53
N ILE A 107 -11.58 -4.68 5.60
CA ILE A 107 -11.59 -6.11 5.88
C ILE A 107 -11.02 -6.36 7.27
N ASP A 108 -11.85 -6.90 8.14
CA ASP A 108 -11.50 -7.22 9.52
C ASP A 108 -11.96 -8.66 9.86
N PRO A 109 -11.06 -9.51 10.38
CA PRO A 109 -9.63 -9.26 10.60
C PRO A 109 -8.84 -9.09 9.31
N GLY A 110 -7.79 -8.25 9.35
CA GLY A 110 -6.93 -8.00 8.20
C GLY A 110 -6.19 -9.28 7.77
N PRO A 111 -6.20 -9.61 6.48
CA PRO A 111 -5.49 -10.78 5.95
C PRO A 111 -3.97 -10.56 5.95
N SER A 112 -3.21 -11.63 5.77
CA SER A 112 -1.75 -11.54 5.62
C SER A 112 -1.31 -11.11 4.24
N GLU A 113 -2.15 -11.32 3.23
CA GLU A 113 -1.90 -11.00 1.83
C GLU A 113 -3.18 -10.48 1.18
N ILE A 114 -3.03 -9.55 0.27
CA ILE A 114 -4.10 -9.08 -0.61
C ILE A 114 -3.67 -9.10 -2.06
N GLU A 115 -4.64 -9.28 -2.95
CA GLU A 115 -4.46 -9.22 -4.40
C GLU A 115 -5.55 -8.34 -5.01
N LEU A 116 -5.13 -7.25 -5.64
CA LEU A 116 -6.04 -6.47 -6.47
C LEU A 116 -5.98 -6.99 -7.90
N ARG A 117 -7.11 -7.38 -8.45
CA ARG A 117 -7.26 -7.81 -9.85
C ARG A 117 -8.02 -6.77 -10.62
N ILE A 118 -7.51 -6.42 -11.78
CA ILE A 118 -8.16 -5.50 -12.72
C ILE A 118 -8.29 -6.19 -14.07
N ALA A 119 -9.52 -6.54 -14.44
CA ALA A 119 -9.83 -7.11 -15.74
C ALA A 119 -9.96 -5.99 -16.76
N ARG A 120 -9.14 -6.00 -17.80
CA ARG A 120 -9.22 -5.00 -18.87
C ARG A 120 -9.93 -5.56 -20.09
N PRO A 121 -10.69 -4.70 -20.83
CA PRO A 121 -11.35 -5.12 -22.05
C PRO A 121 -10.38 -5.74 -23.05
N GLY A 122 -10.73 -6.90 -23.60
CA GLY A 122 -9.93 -7.60 -24.60
C GLY A 122 -8.73 -8.38 -24.07
N GLU A 123 -8.42 -8.31 -22.80
CA GLU A 123 -7.36 -9.08 -22.18
C GLU A 123 -7.88 -10.43 -21.65
N PRO A 124 -7.15 -11.55 -21.90
CA PRO A 124 -7.63 -12.88 -21.52
C PRO A 124 -7.56 -13.16 -20.03
N LYS A 125 -6.72 -12.41 -19.29
CA LYS A 125 -6.52 -12.57 -17.84
C LYS A 125 -6.54 -11.22 -17.14
N PRO A 126 -7.09 -11.14 -15.92
CA PRO A 126 -6.95 -9.95 -15.11
C PRO A 126 -5.48 -9.64 -14.80
N ARG A 127 -5.16 -8.38 -14.70
CA ARG A 127 -3.88 -7.94 -14.15
C ARG A 127 -3.93 -8.07 -12.65
N SER A 128 -2.88 -8.61 -12.05
CA SER A 128 -2.81 -8.95 -10.62
C SER A 128 -1.72 -8.16 -9.93
N PHE A 129 -2.07 -7.59 -8.78
CA PHE A 129 -1.19 -6.80 -7.93
C PHE A 129 -1.27 -7.36 -6.51
N ARG A 130 -0.17 -7.87 -5.99
CA ARG A 130 -0.14 -8.57 -4.70
C ARG A 130 0.76 -7.89 -3.69
N TRP A 131 0.29 -7.78 -2.45
CA TRP A 131 1.05 -7.25 -1.33
C TRP A 131 0.95 -8.17 -0.13
N GLN A 132 2.07 -8.33 0.56
CA GLN A 132 2.13 -8.94 1.87
C GLN A 132 1.86 -7.88 2.93
N LEU A 133 0.93 -8.15 3.85
CA LEU A 133 0.55 -7.22 4.91
C LEU A 133 1.17 -7.58 6.27
N LYS A 134 1.60 -8.82 6.41
CA LYS A 134 2.18 -9.35 7.65
C LYS A 134 3.38 -10.25 7.35
#